data_8b50077b12c8fa28523503abdeb43f8a
#
_entry.id   8b50077b12c8fa28523503abdeb43f8a
#
_cell.length_a   1.000
_cell.length_b   1.000
_cell.length_c   1.000
_cell.angle_alpha   90.00
_cell.angle_beta   90.00
_cell.angle_gamma   90.00
#
_symmetry.space_group_name_H-M   'P 1'
#
loop_
_entity.id
_entity.type
_entity.pdbx_description
1 polymer ?
#
loop_
_entity_poly.entity_id
_entity_poly.type
_entity_poly.pdbx_seq_one_letter_code
_entity_poly.pdbx_strand_id
1 'polypeptide(L)'
;MKQKHESSLNARERRVAEARALNLFSDTFLSVALNDAAACQHVLRILTGIPDLTVKEIRTQYRISNITSHDAILDVFAENSKGKLYNIEIQRKDTVDHARRTRFYTSMIDSESLAKGTTYAEMPDVYIVYISETDLWHSGKTVCPVRKFFAGTRIPYEDGIHILYVNAAVDDGSDAAKLMRYFKTSDPRDMSQGALSRRIHFLKQEEGGYQIMCDISEKWFREGEEAGLKAGREAGLKAGREAGLKVGREAGRKDGSVSQAKKTVYNMAKAGLSIESIASFVDFSIETVTRWLSEQPVPENGK
;
A
#
# COMPACT_ATOMS: atom_id res chain seq x y z
N MET A 1 -38.79 -11.60 -5.52
CA MET A 1 -37.86 -11.20 -6.60
C MET A 1 -37.85 -9.71 -6.88
N LYS A 2 -38.99 -8.99 -7.02
CA LYS A 2 -39.00 -7.55 -7.32
C LYS A 2 -38.28 -6.66 -6.27
N GLN A 3 -38.47 -6.90 -4.96
CA GLN A 3 -37.80 -6.10 -3.90
C GLN A 3 -36.27 -6.25 -3.88
N LYS A 4 -35.73 -7.41 -4.23
CA LYS A 4 -34.28 -7.63 -4.31
C LYS A 4 -33.67 -6.93 -5.54
N HIS A 5 -34.42 -6.79 -6.61
CA HIS A 5 -34.01 -6.12 -7.84
C HIS A 5 -34.02 -4.59 -7.68
N GLU A 6 -35.06 -4.04 -7.03
CA GLU A 6 -35.14 -2.61 -6.68
C GLU A 6 -34.04 -2.19 -5.67
N SER A 7 -33.73 -3.03 -4.68
CA SER A 7 -32.63 -2.73 -3.74
C SER A 7 -31.26 -2.76 -4.40
N SER A 8 -31.04 -3.62 -5.40
CA SER A 8 -29.78 -3.71 -6.15
C SER A 8 -29.59 -2.53 -7.12
N LEU A 9 -30.67 -2.08 -7.77
CA LEU A 9 -30.68 -0.88 -8.62
C LEU A 9 -30.37 0.38 -7.79
N ASN A 10 -31.01 0.57 -6.67
CA ASN A 10 -30.74 1.68 -5.75
C ASN A 10 -29.29 1.67 -5.22
N ALA A 11 -28.72 0.49 -4.94
CA ALA A 11 -27.33 0.37 -4.50
C ALA A 11 -26.33 0.71 -5.64
N ARG A 12 -26.65 0.33 -6.88
CA ARG A 12 -25.82 0.67 -8.06
C ARG A 12 -25.86 2.17 -8.33
N GLU A 13 -27.02 2.79 -8.32
CA GLU A 13 -27.19 4.24 -8.53
C GLU A 13 -26.44 5.06 -7.46
N ARG A 14 -26.49 4.63 -6.20
CA ARG A 14 -25.72 5.25 -5.12
C ARG A 14 -24.22 5.18 -5.39
N ARG A 15 -23.69 4.01 -5.75
CA ARG A 15 -22.24 3.85 -6.06
C ARG A 15 -21.80 4.72 -7.22
N VAL A 16 -22.63 4.83 -8.26
CA VAL A 16 -22.34 5.72 -9.39
C VAL A 16 -22.36 7.19 -8.97
N ALA A 17 -23.29 7.59 -8.13
CA ALA A 17 -23.34 8.95 -7.60
C ALA A 17 -22.10 9.26 -6.74
N GLU A 18 -21.67 8.32 -5.90
CA GLU A 18 -20.44 8.41 -5.11
C GLU A 18 -19.21 8.52 -6.03
N ALA A 19 -19.12 7.67 -7.07
CA ALA A 19 -18.03 7.72 -8.03
C ALA A 19 -17.98 9.06 -8.81
N ARG A 20 -19.16 9.62 -9.16
CA ARG A 20 -19.25 10.95 -9.79
C ARG A 20 -18.89 12.11 -8.84
N ALA A 21 -19.05 11.92 -7.54
CA ALA A 21 -18.64 12.92 -6.54
C ALA A 21 -17.13 12.97 -6.31
N LEU A 22 -16.37 11.98 -6.78
CA LEU A 22 -14.92 11.93 -6.62
C LEU A 22 -14.24 13.10 -7.31
N ASN A 23 -13.12 13.51 -6.75
CA ASN A 23 -12.21 14.46 -7.36
C ASN A 23 -10.90 13.76 -7.81
N LEU A 24 -10.02 14.49 -8.47
CA LEU A 24 -8.77 13.95 -9.01
C LEU A 24 -7.73 13.58 -7.94
N PHE A 25 -8.01 13.80 -6.65
CA PHE A 25 -7.20 13.22 -5.57
C PHE A 25 -7.58 11.78 -5.22
N SER A 26 -8.61 11.23 -5.85
CA SER A 26 -8.87 9.78 -5.78
C SER A 26 -8.02 9.07 -6.83
N ASP A 27 -7.15 8.17 -6.40
CA ASP A 27 -6.22 7.39 -7.25
C ASP A 27 -6.95 6.74 -8.43
N THR A 28 -8.10 6.13 -8.15
CA THR A 28 -8.87 5.45 -9.19
C THR A 28 -9.53 6.43 -10.14
N PHE A 29 -10.09 7.56 -9.65
CA PHE A 29 -10.68 8.55 -10.55
C PHE A 29 -9.60 9.27 -11.38
N LEU A 30 -8.45 9.57 -10.80
CA LEU A 30 -7.27 10.07 -11.51
C LEU A 30 -6.88 9.14 -12.64
N SER A 31 -6.72 7.85 -12.33
CA SER A 31 -6.32 6.81 -13.29
C SER A 31 -7.24 6.78 -14.50
N VAL A 32 -8.55 6.89 -14.28
CA VAL A 32 -9.55 6.91 -15.38
C VAL A 32 -9.54 8.21 -16.14
N ALA A 33 -9.43 9.33 -15.45
CA ALA A 33 -9.38 10.64 -16.07
C ALA A 33 -8.14 10.80 -16.95
N LEU A 34 -6.98 10.40 -16.43
CA LEU A 34 -5.68 10.53 -17.11
C LEU A 34 -5.34 9.36 -18.05
N ASN A 35 -6.19 8.34 -18.15
CA ASN A 35 -6.08 7.35 -19.23
C ASN A 35 -6.47 7.93 -20.62
N ASP A 36 -6.89 9.19 -20.65
CA ASP A 36 -7.07 9.96 -21.88
C ASP A 36 -5.76 10.72 -22.21
N ALA A 37 -5.22 10.48 -23.41
CA ALA A 37 -3.92 11.03 -23.81
C ALA A 37 -3.90 12.57 -23.79
N ALA A 38 -4.98 13.22 -24.20
CA ALA A 38 -5.03 14.68 -24.24
C ALA A 38 -5.13 15.29 -22.84
N ALA A 39 -5.88 14.65 -21.92
CA ALA A 39 -5.97 15.05 -20.53
C ALA A 39 -4.64 14.84 -19.79
N CYS A 40 -4.02 13.67 -19.94
CA CYS A 40 -2.71 13.36 -19.36
C CYS A 40 -1.63 14.34 -19.85
N GLN A 41 -1.56 14.55 -21.15
CA GLN A 41 -0.64 15.50 -21.78
C GLN A 41 -0.81 16.92 -21.23
N HIS A 42 -2.05 17.38 -21.07
CA HIS A 42 -2.33 18.70 -20.50
C HIS A 42 -1.76 18.84 -19.08
N VAL A 43 -2.01 17.85 -18.23
CA VAL A 43 -1.49 17.82 -16.85
C VAL A 43 0.04 17.79 -16.83
N LEU A 44 0.65 16.90 -17.60
CA LEU A 44 2.11 16.78 -17.65
C LEU A 44 2.78 18.05 -18.17
N ARG A 45 2.23 18.72 -19.19
CA ARG A 45 2.76 19.99 -19.70
C ARG A 45 2.80 21.08 -18.64
N ILE A 46 1.73 21.21 -17.87
CA ILE A 46 1.65 22.24 -16.81
C ILE A 46 2.64 21.91 -15.67
N LEU A 47 2.67 20.66 -15.19
CA LEU A 47 3.46 20.30 -14.03
C LEU A 47 4.95 20.19 -14.32
N THR A 48 5.34 19.78 -15.51
CA THR A 48 6.76 19.67 -15.91
C THR A 48 7.31 20.94 -16.50
N GLY A 49 6.44 21.84 -16.97
CA GLY A 49 6.85 23.04 -17.72
C GLY A 49 7.39 22.74 -19.13
N ILE A 50 7.08 21.55 -19.71
CA ILE A 50 7.51 21.14 -21.05
C ILE A 50 6.34 21.33 -22.03
N PRO A 51 6.28 22.44 -22.78
CA PRO A 51 5.10 22.78 -23.57
C PRO A 51 4.91 21.91 -24.81
N ASP A 52 5.97 21.35 -25.36
CA ASP A 52 5.99 20.46 -26.52
C ASP A 52 5.87 18.96 -26.19
N LEU A 53 5.65 18.62 -24.93
CA LEU A 53 5.47 17.24 -24.49
C LEU A 53 4.26 16.63 -25.22
N THR A 54 4.46 15.48 -25.85
CA THR A 54 3.41 14.71 -26.51
C THR A 54 3.38 13.30 -25.95
N VAL A 55 2.27 12.94 -25.33
CA VAL A 55 2.06 11.60 -24.75
C VAL A 55 1.82 10.60 -25.90
N LYS A 56 2.54 9.49 -25.87
CA LYS A 56 2.45 8.37 -26.82
C LYS A 56 1.67 7.20 -26.26
N GLU A 57 1.97 6.81 -25.03
CA GLU A 57 1.37 5.66 -24.34
C GLU A 57 1.04 6.02 -22.89
N ILE A 58 -0.04 5.42 -22.37
CA ILE A 58 -0.44 5.56 -20.97
C ILE A 58 -0.82 4.18 -20.44
N ARG A 59 -0.39 3.90 -19.23
CA ARG A 59 -0.80 2.74 -18.43
C ARG A 59 -1.21 3.25 -17.05
N THR A 60 -2.39 2.94 -16.63
CA THR A 60 -2.90 3.35 -15.31
C THR A 60 -2.96 2.15 -14.37
N GLN A 61 -2.74 2.37 -13.06
CA GLN A 61 -2.62 1.32 -12.06
C GLN A 61 -1.62 0.24 -12.51
N TYR A 62 -0.51 0.70 -13.08
CA TYR A 62 0.50 -0.17 -13.69
C TYR A 62 1.35 -0.83 -12.62
N ARG A 63 1.30 -2.16 -12.59
CA ARG A 63 2.07 -2.95 -11.62
C ARG A 63 3.41 -3.36 -12.21
N ILE A 64 4.48 -2.96 -11.55
CA ILE A 64 5.84 -3.47 -11.77
C ILE A 64 6.12 -4.48 -10.66
N SER A 65 6.18 -5.76 -11.02
CA SER A 65 6.37 -6.84 -10.06
C SER A 65 7.85 -7.10 -9.79
N ASN A 66 8.18 -7.35 -8.53
CA ASN A 66 9.52 -7.74 -8.14
C ASN A 66 9.48 -9.10 -7.40
N ILE A 67 10.29 -10.05 -7.86
CA ILE A 67 10.29 -11.42 -7.33
C ILE A 67 10.76 -11.49 -5.87
N THR A 68 11.59 -10.54 -5.45
CA THR A 68 12.29 -10.58 -4.15
C THR A 68 11.90 -9.46 -3.18
N SER A 69 11.12 -8.47 -3.62
CA SER A 69 10.78 -7.29 -2.82
C SER A 69 9.34 -6.83 -3.06
N HIS A 70 9.01 -5.61 -2.61
CA HIS A 70 7.70 -5.01 -2.85
C HIS A 70 7.48 -4.72 -4.34
N ASP A 71 6.26 -4.98 -4.83
CA ASP A 71 5.80 -4.49 -6.11
C ASP A 71 5.64 -2.96 -6.06
N ALA A 72 5.81 -2.30 -7.21
CA ALA A 72 5.36 -0.93 -7.40
C ALA A 72 4.04 -0.94 -8.17
N ILE A 73 3.07 -0.16 -7.70
CA ILE A 73 1.85 0.14 -8.46
C ILE A 73 1.90 1.63 -8.75
N LEU A 74 1.97 1.98 -10.03
CA LEU A 74 2.06 3.35 -10.50
C LEU A 74 0.66 3.84 -10.85
N ASP A 75 0.23 4.99 -10.29
CA ASP A 75 -1.12 5.49 -10.51
C ASP A 75 -1.36 5.83 -11.98
N VAL A 76 -0.47 6.62 -12.56
CA VAL A 76 -0.47 6.94 -14.00
C VAL A 76 0.96 6.91 -14.52
N PHE A 77 1.26 5.95 -15.38
CA PHE A 77 2.54 5.82 -16.07
C PHE A 77 2.36 6.19 -17.53
N ALA A 78 3.20 7.08 -18.04
CA ALA A 78 3.13 7.55 -19.44
C ALA A 78 4.51 7.57 -20.08
N GLU A 79 4.55 7.31 -21.39
CA GLU A 79 5.70 7.51 -22.28
C GLU A 79 5.39 8.64 -23.26
N ASN A 80 6.36 9.54 -23.47
CA ASN A 80 6.21 10.56 -24.49
C ASN A 80 6.81 10.12 -25.85
N SER A 81 6.59 10.93 -26.89
CA SER A 81 7.11 10.68 -28.25
C SER A 81 8.63 10.65 -28.36
N LYS A 82 9.36 11.11 -27.33
CA LYS A 82 10.82 11.11 -27.25
C LYS A 82 11.36 9.96 -26.37
N GLY A 83 10.50 9.02 -25.95
CA GLY A 83 10.86 7.88 -25.11
C GLY A 83 11.10 8.21 -23.64
N LYS A 84 10.80 9.43 -23.18
CA LYS A 84 10.89 9.79 -21.76
C LYS A 84 9.70 9.25 -20.99
N LEU A 85 9.92 8.80 -19.75
CA LEU A 85 8.94 8.15 -18.90
C LEU A 85 8.43 9.11 -17.81
N TYR A 86 7.15 9.05 -17.54
CA TYR A 86 6.49 9.91 -16.56
C TYR A 86 5.64 9.05 -15.65
N ASN A 87 5.81 9.23 -14.34
CA ASN A 87 4.94 8.64 -13.33
C ASN A 87 4.26 9.75 -12.54
N ILE A 88 2.92 9.78 -12.52
CA ILE A 88 2.14 10.68 -11.68
C ILE A 88 1.62 9.86 -10.50
N GLU A 89 1.95 10.29 -9.29
CA GLU A 89 1.53 9.69 -8.02
C GLU A 89 0.73 10.68 -7.20
N ILE A 90 -0.35 10.23 -6.57
CA ILE A 90 -1.12 11.03 -5.62
C ILE A 90 -0.92 10.51 -4.20
N GLN A 91 -0.59 11.43 -3.29
CA GLN A 91 -0.44 11.13 -1.87
C GLN A 91 -1.38 11.99 -1.03
N ARG A 92 -2.42 11.36 -0.47
CA ARG A 92 -3.42 12.03 0.36
C ARG A 92 -3.02 12.12 1.83
N LYS A 93 -2.22 11.15 2.30
CA LYS A 93 -1.77 11.11 3.71
C LYS A 93 -0.34 11.60 3.78
N ASP A 94 -0.07 12.48 4.74
CA ASP A 94 1.29 12.86 5.06
C ASP A 94 2.01 11.67 5.73
N THR A 95 3.09 11.20 5.09
CA THR A 95 3.99 10.16 5.58
C THR A 95 5.40 10.71 5.54
N VAL A 96 6.30 10.19 6.38
CA VAL A 96 7.70 10.71 6.47
C VAL A 96 8.65 10.13 5.42
N ASP A 97 8.15 9.35 4.47
CA ASP A 97 8.96 8.51 3.55
C ASP A 97 8.92 8.94 2.08
N HIS A 98 8.40 10.13 1.76
CA HIS A 98 8.20 10.61 0.39
C HIS A 98 9.44 10.49 -0.51
N ALA A 99 10.60 10.94 -0.05
CA ALA A 99 11.84 10.88 -0.82
C ALA A 99 12.32 9.42 -1.05
N ARG A 100 12.01 8.51 -0.10
CA ARG A 100 12.33 7.09 -0.26
C ARG A 100 11.38 6.41 -1.23
N ARG A 101 10.10 6.79 -1.23
CA ARG A 101 9.10 6.28 -2.18
C ARG A 101 9.41 6.70 -3.60
N THR A 102 9.69 7.98 -3.84
CA THR A 102 10.05 8.45 -5.19
C THR A 102 11.31 7.76 -5.70
N ARG A 103 12.33 7.55 -4.83
CA ARG A 103 13.52 6.76 -5.16
C ARG A 103 13.17 5.31 -5.52
N PHE A 104 12.28 4.67 -4.76
CA PHE A 104 11.86 3.29 -5.02
C PHE A 104 11.15 3.17 -6.37
N TYR A 105 10.19 4.06 -6.65
CA TYR A 105 9.50 4.08 -7.94
C TYR A 105 10.47 4.28 -9.12
N THR A 106 11.41 5.20 -8.99
CA THR A 106 12.46 5.38 -10.02
C THR A 106 13.24 4.09 -10.26
N SER A 107 13.69 3.43 -9.19
CA SER A 107 14.47 2.19 -9.30
C SER A 107 13.67 1.06 -9.95
N MET A 108 12.37 0.98 -9.72
CA MET A 108 11.49 -0.02 -10.33
C MET A 108 11.28 0.26 -11.82
N ILE A 109 11.06 1.52 -12.19
CA ILE A 109 10.92 1.96 -13.58
C ILE A 109 12.23 1.71 -14.34
N ASP A 110 13.38 2.08 -13.77
CA ASP A 110 14.70 1.84 -14.36
C ASP A 110 14.96 0.34 -14.60
N SER A 111 14.64 -0.48 -13.58
CA SER A 111 14.80 -1.94 -13.67
C SER A 111 13.95 -2.57 -14.77
N GLU A 112 12.76 -2.04 -15.02
CA GLU A 112 11.87 -2.52 -16.07
C GLU A 112 12.24 -2.00 -17.45
N SER A 113 12.74 -0.75 -17.50
CA SER A 113 13.08 -0.09 -18.78
C SER A 113 14.40 -0.58 -19.37
N LEU A 114 15.32 -1.07 -18.53
CA LEU A 114 16.64 -1.55 -18.98
C LEU A 114 16.56 -3.01 -19.44
N ALA A 115 16.32 -3.23 -20.70
CA ALA A 115 16.28 -4.56 -21.28
C ALA A 115 17.66 -5.25 -21.20
N LYS A 116 17.66 -6.59 -21.11
CA LYS A 116 18.90 -7.37 -21.09
C LYS A 116 19.70 -7.16 -22.37
N GLY A 117 20.94 -6.70 -22.22
CA GLY A 117 21.87 -6.46 -23.35
C GLY A 117 21.89 -5.02 -23.84
N THR A 118 21.06 -4.11 -23.28
CA THR A 118 21.15 -2.67 -23.55
C THR A 118 22.23 -2.01 -22.67
N THR A 119 22.69 -0.84 -23.10
CA THR A 119 23.70 -0.06 -22.34
C THR A 119 23.01 0.93 -21.40
N TYR A 120 23.69 1.34 -20.33
CA TYR A 120 23.19 2.37 -19.42
C TYR A 120 22.96 3.73 -20.11
N ALA A 121 23.63 3.98 -21.22
CA ALA A 121 23.42 5.20 -22.01
C ALA A 121 22.05 5.25 -22.71
N GLU A 122 21.40 4.12 -22.85
CA GLU A 122 20.06 3.99 -23.46
C GLU A 122 18.92 4.08 -22.44
N MET A 123 19.24 4.25 -21.14
CA MET A 123 18.22 4.45 -20.13
C MET A 123 17.42 5.73 -20.39
N PRO A 124 16.08 5.67 -20.39
CA PRO A 124 15.26 6.84 -20.60
C PRO A 124 15.30 7.80 -19.41
N ASP A 125 15.11 9.10 -19.67
CA ASP A 125 14.81 10.03 -18.58
C ASP A 125 13.49 9.65 -17.91
N VAL A 126 13.47 9.68 -16.57
CA VAL A 126 12.30 9.36 -15.75
C VAL A 126 11.85 10.59 -14.96
N TYR A 127 10.59 10.94 -15.11
CA TYR A 127 9.93 12.03 -14.39
C TYR A 127 8.98 11.45 -13.34
N ILE A 128 9.22 11.71 -12.05
CA ILE A 128 8.30 11.39 -10.96
C ILE A 128 7.57 12.67 -10.56
N VAL A 129 6.30 12.76 -10.89
CA VAL A 129 5.41 13.84 -10.50
C VAL A 129 4.62 13.41 -9.27
N TYR A 130 5.07 13.82 -8.11
CA TYR A 130 4.52 13.42 -6.82
C TYR A 130 3.60 14.52 -6.27
N ILE A 131 2.29 14.30 -6.36
CA ILE A 131 1.26 15.28 -5.98
C ILE A 131 0.81 14.98 -4.54
N SER A 132 0.92 15.98 -3.66
CA SER A 132 0.46 15.92 -2.26
C SER A 132 -0.65 16.93 -2.00
N GLU A 133 -1.61 16.56 -1.15
CA GLU A 133 -2.62 17.50 -0.64
C GLU A 133 -2.02 18.57 0.29
N THR A 134 -0.80 18.35 0.82
CA THR A 134 -0.10 19.25 1.77
C THR A 134 1.19 19.82 1.17
N ASP A 135 1.72 20.88 1.76
CA ASP A 135 3.08 21.40 1.45
C ASP A 135 4.13 20.61 2.25
N LEU A 136 4.56 19.47 1.69
CA LEU A 136 5.46 18.52 2.35
C LEU A 136 6.79 19.11 2.81
N TRP A 137 7.28 20.14 2.11
CA TRP A 137 8.61 20.71 2.32
C TRP A 137 8.53 22.14 2.86
N HIS A 138 7.33 22.64 3.16
CA HIS A 138 7.08 24.02 3.62
C HIS A 138 7.75 25.06 2.72
N SER A 139 7.71 24.80 1.41
CA SER A 139 8.40 25.62 0.41
C SER A 139 7.62 26.86 -0.01
N GLY A 140 6.31 26.89 0.25
CA GLY A 140 5.41 27.93 -0.22
C GLY A 140 5.28 27.98 -1.76
N LYS A 141 5.67 26.92 -2.47
CA LYS A 141 5.57 26.79 -3.92
C LYS A 141 4.69 25.60 -4.30
N THR A 142 3.88 25.77 -5.33
CA THR A 142 3.04 24.69 -5.86
C THR A 142 3.89 23.59 -6.48
N VAL A 143 4.92 23.92 -7.26
CA VAL A 143 5.83 22.93 -7.85
C VAL A 143 7.24 23.11 -7.31
N CYS A 144 7.81 22.06 -6.73
CA CYS A 144 9.15 22.00 -6.17
C CYS A 144 9.98 20.94 -6.90
N PRO A 145 10.71 21.30 -7.97
CA PRO A 145 11.62 20.38 -8.63
C PRO A 145 12.85 20.11 -7.77
N VAL A 146 13.22 18.84 -7.65
CA VAL A 146 14.47 18.43 -7.00
C VAL A 146 15.63 18.68 -7.96
N ARG A 147 16.70 19.30 -7.45
CA ARG A 147 17.94 19.55 -8.20
C ARG A 147 19.11 18.86 -7.51
N LYS A 148 19.97 18.23 -8.28
CA LYS A 148 21.18 17.54 -7.80
C LYS A 148 22.42 18.28 -8.30
N PHE A 149 23.41 18.43 -7.42
CA PHE A 149 24.70 19.09 -7.74
C PHE A 149 25.86 18.33 -7.10
N PHE A 150 27.04 18.41 -7.70
CA PHE A 150 28.26 17.98 -7.02
C PHE A 150 28.51 18.88 -5.80
N ALA A 151 28.78 18.27 -4.64
CA ALA A 151 28.96 19.00 -3.38
C ALA A 151 30.02 20.09 -3.49
N GLY A 152 29.71 21.28 -2.99
CA GLY A 152 30.59 22.45 -3.05
C GLY A 152 30.72 23.11 -4.42
N THR A 153 29.94 22.70 -5.42
CA THR A 153 29.95 23.27 -6.77
C THR A 153 28.55 23.71 -7.21
N ARG A 154 28.46 24.37 -8.38
CA ARG A 154 27.21 24.63 -9.11
C ARG A 154 27.04 23.72 -10.32
N ILE A 155 27.87 22.69 -10.44
CA ILE A 155 27.82 21.73 -11.55
C ILE A 155 26.65 20.79 -11.29
N PRO A 156 25.63 20.74 -12.19
CA PRO A 156 24.51 19.83 -12.02
C PRO A 156 24.96 18.36 -12.18
N TYR A 157 24.32 17.49 -11.42
CA TYR A 157 24.45 16.05 -11.59
C TYR A 157 23.26 15.54 -12.39
N GLU A 158 23.48 15.30 -13.69
CA GLU A 158 22.47 14.91 -14.66
C GLU A 158 22.45 13.38 -14.79
N ASP A 159 21.53 12.72 -14.08
CA ASP A 159 21.37 11.26 -14.09
C ASP A 159 20.07 10.80 -14.79
N GLY A 160 19.38 11.71 -15.47
CA GLY A 160 18.11 11.42 -16.15
C GLY A 160 16.91 11.29 -15.22
N ILE A 161 17.07 11.45 -13.89
CA ILE A 161 15.98 11.36 -12.93
C ILE A 161 15.49 12.76 -12.55
N HIS A 162 14.22 13.03 -12.83
CA HIS A 162 13.55 14.30 -12.54
C HIS A 162 12.41 14.07 -11.53
N ILE A 163 12.54 14.61 -10.33
CA ILE A 163 11.51 14.52 -9.29
C ILE A 163 10.88 15.90 -9.10
N LEU A 164 9.54 15.96 -9.19
CA LEU A 164 8.75 17.15 -8.98
C LEU A 164 7.75 16.87 -7.84
N TYR A 165 7.89 17.57 -6.73
CA TYR A 165 6.85 17.58 -5.70
C TYR A 165 5.85 18.68 -5.99
N VAL A 166 4.57 18.30 -6.03
CA VAL A 166 3.46 19.21 -6.33
C VAL A 166 2.60 19.36 -5.07
N ASN A 167 2.58 20.57 -4.52
CA ASN A 167 1.91 20.87 -3.25
C ASN A 167 0.54 21.49 -3.53
N ALA A 168 -0.51 20.72 -3.43
CA ALA A 168 -1.86 21.19 -3.72
C ALA A 168 -2.42 22.17 -2.67
N ALA A 169 -1.81 22.24 -1.47
CA ALA A 169 -2.19 23.22 -0.45
C ALA A 169 -1.74 24.65 -0.79
N VAL A 170 -0.75 24.81 -1.69
CA VAL A 170 -0.15 26.10 -2.03
C VAL A 170 -0.85 26.70 -3.23
N ASP A 171 -1.19 27.99 -3.12
CA ASP A 171 -1.68 28.82 -4.23
C ASP A 171 -0.72 29.99 -4.47
N ASP A 172 0.26 29.76 -5.31
CA ASP A 172 1.27 30.74 -5.70
C ASP A 172 0.90 31.51 -6.98
N GLY A 173 -0.35 31.37 -7.46
CA GLY A 173 -0.87 32.00 -8.66
C GLY A 173 -0.44 31.37 -9.98
N SER A 174 0.43 30.32 -9.94
CA SER A 174 0.90 29.61 -11.12
C SER A 174 -0.20 28.80 -11.80
N ASP A 175 0.03 28.37 -13.05
CA ASP A 175 -0.89 27.48 -13.75
C ASP A 175 -0.97 26.11 -13.06
N ALA A 176 0.08 25.66 -12.40
CA ALA A 176 0.07 24.49 -11.55
C ALA A 176 -0.87 24.67 -10.33
N ALA A 177 -0.89 25.83 -9.69
CA ALA A 177 -1.81 26.14 -8.60
C ALA A 177 -3.27 26.12 -9.08
N LYS A 178 -3.55 26.70 -10.26
CA LYS A 178 -4.89 26.65 -10.89
C LYS A 178 -5.30 25.20 -11.18
N LEU A 179 -4.38 24.39 -11.70
CA LEU A 179 -4.59 22.96 -11.94
C LEU A 179 -4.91 22.21 -10.62
N MET A 180 -4.16 22.48 -9.53
CA MET A 180 -4.41 21.84 -8.24
C MET A 180 -5.75 22.26 -7.62
N ARG A 181 -6.20 23.49 -7.82
CA ARG A 181 -7.58 23.88 -7.45
C ARG A 181 -8.61 23.06 -8.22
N TYR A 182 -8.39 22.89 -9.52
CA TYR A 182 -9.27 22.05 -10.34
C TYR A 182 -9.26 20.59 -9.89
N PHE A 183 -8.11 20.05 -9.49
CA PHE A 183 -8.01 18.70 -8.92
C PHE A 183 -8.90 18.50 -7.70
N LYS A 184 -9.01 19.52 -6.83
CA LYS A 184 -9.86 19.48 -5.62
C LYS A 184 -11.35 19.47 -5.93
N THR A 185 -11.77 20.20 -6.94
CA THR A 185 -13.19 20.34 -7.28
C THR A 185 -13.64 19.30 -8.29
N SER A 186 -12.82 19.08 -9.35
CA SER A 186 -13.16 18.27 -10.54
C SER A 186 -14.60 18.56 -11.01
N ASP A 187 -14.95 19.87 -11.03
CA ASP A 187 -16.30 20.32 -11.45
C ASP A 187 -16.43 20.10 -12.95
N PRO A 188 -17.40 19.29 -13.42
CA PRO A 188 -17.58 19.02 -14.83
C PRO A 188 -18.04 20.25 -15.64
N ARG A 189 -18.44 21.33 -14.99
CA ARG A 189 -18.85 22.60 -15.66
C ARG A 189 -17.68 23.57 -15.81
N ASP A 190 -16.59 23.36 -15.08
CA ASP A 190 -15.40 24.19 -15.18
C ASP A 190 -14.53 23.74 -16.36
N MET A 191 -14.49 24.56 -17.41
CA MET A 191 -13.73 24.30 -18.64
C MET A 191 -12.33 24.92 -18.64
N SER A 192 -11.86 25.45 -17.51
CA SER A 192 -10.59 26.18 -17.41
C SER A 192 -9.34 25.34 -17.69
N GLN A 193 -9.43 24.01 -17.54
CA GLN A 193 -8.32 23.08 -17.73
C GLN A 193 -8.36 22.33 -19.07
N GLY A 194 -8.99 22.92 -20.07
CA GLY A 194 -8.91 22.48 -21.47
C GLY A 194 -9.25 21.01 -21.69
N ALA A 195 -8.29 20.20 -22.13
CA ALA A 195 -8.50 18.77 -22.41
C ALA A 195 -8.92 17.99 -21.16
N LEU A 196 -8.33 18.30 -20.01
CA LEU A 196 -8.70 17.68 -18.74
C LEU A 196 -10.16 18.00 -18.37
N SER A 197 -10.58 19.25 -18.49
CA SER A 197 -11.96 19.65 -18.23
C SER A 197 -12.95 18.94 -19.14
N ARG A 198 -12.67 18.83 -20.43
CA ARG A 198 -13.52 18.07 -21.36
C ARG A 198 -13.64 16.60 -20.97
N ARG A 199 -12.53 15.99 -20.55
CA ARG A 199 -12.53 14.60 -20.08
C ARG A 199 -13.36 14.42 -18.82
N ILE A 200 -13.24 15.31 -17.83
CA ILE A 200 -14.05 15.29 -16.60
C ILE A 200 -15.54 15.53 -16.90
N HIS A 201 -15.84 16.47 -17.79
CA HIS A 201 -17.21 16.70 -18.26
C HIS A 201 -17.80 15.44 -18.87
N PHE A 202 -17.09 14.81 -19.81
CA PHE A 202 -17.49 13.55 -20.42
C PHE A 202 -17.77 12.47 -19.36
N LEU A 203 -16.83 12.22 -18.45
CA LEU A 203 -16.96 11.18 -17.44
C LEU A 203 -18.15 11.39 -16.48
N LYS A 204 -18.44 12.66 -16.14
CA LYS A 204 -19.45 12.97 -15.12
C LYS A 204 -20.82 13.36 -15.67
N GLN A 205 -20.92 13.79 -16.93
CA GLN A 205 -22.16 14.36 -17.50
C GLN A 205 -22.68 13.63 -18.74
N GLU A 206 -21.82 12.93 -19.49
CA GLU A 206 -22.25 12.27 -20.73
C GLU A 206 -22.57 10.78 -20.53
N GLU A 207 -23.41 10.22 -21.39
CA GLU A 207 -23.88 8.83 -21.30
C GLU A 207 -22.72 7.82 -21.44
N GLY A 208 -21.80 8.06 -22.38
CA GLY A 208 -20.61 7.22 -22.53
C GLY A 208 -19.69 7.23 -21.30
N GLY A 209 -19.58 8.39 -20.65
CA GLY A 209 -18.88 8.54 -19.37
C GLY A 209 -19.58 7.81 -18.22
N TYR A 210 -20.92 7.79 -18.25
CA TYR A 210 -21.72 7.05 -17.27
C TYR A 210 -21.35 5.56 -17.23
N GLN A 211 -21.20 4.92 -18.38
CA GLN A 211 -20.82 3.50 -18.44
C GLN A 211 -19.43 3.26 -17.83
N ILE A 212 -18.46 4.11 -18.16
CA ILE A 212 -17.11 4.02 -17.56
C ILE A 212 -17.17 4.18 -16.04
N MET A 213 -17.95 5.12 -15.53
CA MET A 213 -18.10 5.33 -14.09
C MET A 213 -18.83 4.18 -13.40
N CYS A 214 -19.75 3.49 -14.08
CA CYS A 214 -20.37 2.26 -13.58
C CYS A 214 -19.33 1.14 -13.43
N ASP A 215 -18.54 0.90 -14.47
CA ASP A 215 -17.52 -0.16 -14.47
C ASP A 215 -16.47 0.07 -13.37
N ILE A 216 -16.06 1.33 -13.16
CA ILE A 216 -15.16 1.72 -12.06
C ILE A 216 -15.81 1.46 -10.71
N SER A 217 -17.06 1.86 -10.52
CA SER A 217 -17.79 1.66 -9.29
C SER A 217 -17.92 0.17 -8.93
N GLU A 218 -18.17 -0.69 -9.93
CA GLU A 218 -18.22 -2.14 -9.74
C GLU A 218 -16.84 -2.75 -9.45
N LYS A 219 -15.78 -2.24 -10.09
CA LYS A 219 -14.41 -2.64 -9.81
C LYS A 219 -14.03 -2.31 -8.38
N TRP A 220 -14.29 -1.10 -7.91
CA TRP A 220 -14.01 -0.70 -6.54
C TRP A 220 -14.72 -1.53 -5.49
N PHE A 221 -15.99 -1.82 -5.74
CA PHE A 221 -16.74 -2.66 -4.82
C PHE A 221 -16.09 -4.03 -4.66
N ARG A 222 -15.68 -4.66 -5.77
CA ARG A 222 -14.97 -5.95 -5.74
C ARG A 222 -13.61 -5.86 -5.03
N GLU A 223 -12.82 -4.86 -5.37
CA GLU A 223 -11.50 -4.66 -4.74
C GLU A 223 -11.61 -4.39 -3.24
N GLY A 224 -12.60 -3.61 -2.83
CA GLY A 224 -12.88 -3.37 -1.41
C GLY A 224 -13.33 -4.64 -0.66
N GLU A 225 -14.16 -5.46 -1.29
CA GLU A 225 -14.61 -6.74 -0.74
C GLU A 225 -13.43 -7.72 -0.60
N GLU A 226 -12.61 -7.88 -1.64
CA GLU A 226 -11.40 -8.71 -1.63
C GLU A 226 -10.38 -8.26 -0.58
N ALA A 227 -10.12 -6.95 -0.51
CA ALA A 227 -9.22 -6.36 0.48
C ALA A 227 -9.72 -6.58 1.91
N GLY A 228 -11.03 -6.40 2.15
CA GLY A 228 -11.66 -6.65 3.44
C GLY A 228 -11.57 -8.11 3.86
N LEU A 229 -11.84 -9.03 2.91
CA LEU A 229 -11.74 -10.49 3.15
C LEU A 229 -10.30 -10.91 3.48
N LYS A 230 -9.32 -10.39 2.73
CA LYS A 230 -7.89 -10.65 2.95
C LYS A 230 -7.44 -10.13 4.32
N ALA A 231 -7.76 -8.88 4.65
CA ALA A 231 -7.43 -8.27 5.93
C ALA A 231 -8.06 -9.02 7.11
N GLY A 232 -9.34 -9.40 6.98
CA GLY A 232 -10.04 -10.21 8.00
C GLY A 232 -9.39 -11.59 8.20
N ARG A 233 -8.99 -12.27 7.10
CA ARG A 233 -8.29 -13.55 7.17
C ARG A 233 -6.92 -13.44 7.83
N GLU A 234 -6.13 -12.44 7.46
CA GLU A 234 -4.80 -12.18 8.06
C GLU A 234 -4.90 -11.87 9.55
N ALA A 235 -5.83 -11.00 9.94
CA ALA A 235 -6.08 -10.67 11.34
C ALA A 235 -6.55 -11.90 12.15
N GLY A 236 -7.45 -12.71 11.59
CA GLY A 236 -7.91 -13.95 12.20
C GLY A 236 -6.80 -14.98 12.39
N LEU A 237 -5.95 -15.18 11.37
CA LEU A 237 -4.78 -16.07 11.47
C LEU A 237 -3.78 -15.60 12.51
N LYS A 238 -3.49 -14.29 12.58
CA LYS A 238 -2.58 -13.71 13.57
C LYS A 238 -3.12 -13.89 14.99
N ALA A 239 -4.38 -13.53 15.21
CA ALA A 239 -5.03 -13.68 16.53
C ALA A 239 -5.10 -15.15 16.96
N GLY A 240 -5.47 -16.06 16.05
CA GLY A 240 -5.50 -17.50 16.32
C GLY A 240 -4.12 -18.07 16.69
N ARG A 241 -3.07 -17.65 15.96
CA ARG A 241 -1.69 -18.06 16.25
C ARG A 241 -1.21 -17.56 17.62
N GLU A 242 -1.48 -16.30 17.95
CA GLU A 242 -1.11 -15.71 19.24
C GLU A 242 -1.82 -16.41 20.41
N ALA A 243 -3.13 -16.65 20.27
CA ALA A 243 -3.92 -17.38 21.26
C ALA A 243 -3.43 -18.81 21.42
N GLY A 244 -3.19 -19.54 20.34
CA GLY A 244 -2.68 -20.89 20.35
C GLY A 244 -1.30 -21.00 21.01
N LEU A 245 -0.39 -20.07 20.69
CA LEU A 245 0.94 -20.02 21.33
C LEU A 245 0.84 -19.74 22.84
N LYS A 246 -0.06 -18.87 23.28
CA LYS A 246 -0.29 -18.58 24.71
C LYS A 246 -0.79 -19.81 25.44
N VAL A 247 -1.84 -20.46 24.93
CA VAL A 247 -2.41 -21.67 25.52
C VAL A 247 -1.37 -22.81 25.55
N GLY A 248 -0.65 -23.03 24.45
CA GLY A 248 0.39 -24.05 24.35
C GLY A 248 1.55 -23.83 25.34
N ARG A 249 1.98 -22.58 25.53
CA ARG A 249 3.01 -22.23 26.53
C ARG A 249 2.53 -22.46 27.96
N GLU A 250 1.28 -22.11 28.29
CA GLU A 250 0.71 -22.32 29.61
C GLU A 250 0.56 -23.81 29.92
N ALA A 251 0.05 -24.59 28.96
CA ALA A 251 -0.05 -26.04 29.11
C ALA A 251 1.33 -26.69 29.26
N GLY A 252 2.28 -26.38 28.37
CA GLY A 252 3.63 -26.93 28.43
C GLY A 252 4.38 -26.57 29.73
N ARG A 253 4.14 -25.35 30.27
CA ARG A 253 4.71 -24.97 31.59
C ARG A 253 4.12 -25.79 32.73
N LYS A 254 2.79 -26.02 32.70
CA LYS A 254 2.13 -26.86 33.72
C LYS A 254 2.63 -28.31 33.66
N ASP A 255 2.64 -28.89 32.49
CA ASP A 255 3.10 -30.28 32.30
C ASP A 255 4.58 -30.44 32.63
N GLY A 256 5.41 -29.47 32.27
CA GLY A 256 6.84 -29.43 32.62
C GLY A 256 7.06 -29.34 34.12
N SER A 257 6.29 -28.51 34.84
CA SER A 257 6.39 -28.37 36.28
C SER A 257 5.97 -29.66 37.01
N VAL A 258 4.88 -30.27 36.57
CA VAL A 258 4.41 -31.57 37.13
C VAL A 258 5.42 -32.67 36.85
N SER A 259 5.97 -32.76 35.65
CA SER A 259 6.99 -33.73 35.28
C SER A 259 8.26 -33.57 36.13
N GLN A 260 8.70 -32.33 36.32
CA GLN A 260 9.86 -32.04 37.21
C GLN A 260 9.57 -32.40 38.68
N ALA A 261 8.39 -32.04 39.16
CA ALA A 261 7.97 -32.40 40.50
C ALA A 261 7.94 -33.93 40.71
N LYS A 262 7.38 -34.69 39.76
CA LYS A 262 7.40 -36.17 39.78
C LYS A 262 8.83 -36.71 39.89
N LYS A 263 9.78 -36.21 39.08
CA LYS A 263 11.19 -36.62 39.14
C LYS A 263 11.79 -36.34 40.51
N THR A 264 11.49 -35.19 41.10
CA THR A 264 11.96 -34.82 42.42
C THR A 264 11.39 -35.75 43.50
N VAL A 265 10.08 -36.04 43.45
CA VAL A 265 9.40 -37.02 44.36
C VAL A 265 10.09 -38.38 44.30
N TYR A 266 10.37 -38.92 43.12
CA TYR A 266 11.04 -40.23 42.99
C TYR A 266 12.46 -40.22 43.57
N ASN A 267 13.22 -39.15 43.32
CA ASN A 267 14.59 -39.05 43.86
C ASN A 267 14.60 -38.94 45.37
N MET A 268 13.68 -38.18 45.96
CA MET A 268 13.57 -38.01 47.41
C MET A 268 13.08 -39.30 48.11
N ALA A 269 12.11 -39.98 47.53
CA ALA A 269 11.65 -41.27 48.02
C ALA A 269 12.78 -42.33 47.96
N LYS A 270 13.57 -42.36 46.89
CA LYS A 270 14.76 -43.23 46.76
C LYS A 270 15.85 -42.91 47.80
N ALA A 271 15.93 -41.63 48.23
CA ALA A 271 16.83 -41.20 49.31
C ALA A 271 16.30 -41.48 50.71
N GLY A 272 15.10 -42.09 50.85
CA GLY A 272 14.54 -42.49 52.11
C GLY A 272 13.77 -41.43 52.88
N LEU A 273 13.36 -40.34 52.26
CA LEU A 273 12.51 -39.35 52.95
C LEU A 273 11.08 -39.83 53.08
N SER A 274 10.39 -39.38 54.15
CA SER A 274 8.97 -39.70 54.40
C SER A 274 8.06 -38.99 53.36
N ILE A 275 6.88 -39.59 53.07
CA ILE A 275 5.91 -39.05 52.11
C ILE A 275 5.45 -37.64 52.52
N GLU A 276 5.28 -37.40 53.81
CA GLU A 276 4.90 -36.08 54.36
C GLU A 276 5.98 -35.02 54.09
N SER A 277 7.24 -35.38 54.29
CA SER A 277 8.37 -34.49 54.02
C SER A 277 8.49 -34.18 52.50
N ILE A 278 8.33 -35.20 51.67
CA ILE A 278 8.34 -35.03 50.18
C ILE A 278 7.19 -34.13 49.75
N ALA A 279 5.97 -34.36 50.23
CA ALA A 279 4.78 -33.56 49.87
C ALA A 279 4.97 -32.07 50.22
N SER A 280 5.50 -31.79 51.41
CA SER A 280 5.82 -30.43 51.84
C SER A 280 6.91 -29.78 50.99
N PHE A 281 7.90 -30.54 50.52
CA PHE A 281 9.02 -30.00 49.72
C PHE A 281 8.62 -29.65 48.27
N VAL A 282 7.75 -30.48 47.69
CA VAL A 282 7.32 -30.29 46.28
C VAL A 282 6.05 -29.45 46.14
N ASP A 283 5.44 -29.05 47.26
CA ASP A 283 4.19 -28.26 47.30
C ASP A 283 3.00 -28.97 46.61
N PHE A 284 2.89 -30.28 46.87
CA PHE A 284 1.77 -31.11 46.40
C PHE A 284 1.16 -31.89 47.56
N SER A 285 -0.12 -32.26 47.44
CA SER A 285 -0.79 -33.03 48.49
C SER A 285 -0.17 -34.43 48.67
N ILE A 286 -0.24 -34.93 49.91
CA ILE A 286 0.22 -36.30 50.26
C ILE A 286 -0.41 -37.36 49.36
N GLU A 287 -1.71 -37.20 49.05
CA GLU A 287 -2.43 -38.08 48.12
C GLU A 287 -1.83 -38.07 46.69
N THR A 288 -1.45 -36.89 46.20
CA THR A 288 -0.82 -36.75 44.88
C THR A 288 0.55 -37.42 44.86
N VAL A 289 1.37 -37.19 45.88
CA VAL A 289 2.71 -37.78 45.98
C VAL A 289 2.59 -39.33 46.10
N THR A 290 1.68 -39.83 46.93
CA THR A 290 1.43 -41.28 47.08
C THR A 290 1.00 -41.90 45.72
N ARG A 291 0.08 -41.25 45.03
CA ARG A 291 -0.35 -41.71 43.70
C ARG A 291 0.81 -41.74 42.69
N TRP A 292 1.66 -40.72 42.65
CA TRP A 292 2.80 -40.69 41.73
C TRP A 292 3.82 -41.80 42.08
N LEU A 293 4.04 -42.10 43.34
CA LEU A 293 4.92 -43.18 43.76
C LEU A 293 4.34 -44.55 43.41
N SER A 294 3.01 -44.73 43.43
CA SER A 294 2.36 -45.97 43.03
C SER A 294 2.28 -46.17 41.51
N GLU A 295 2.36 -45.10 40.72
CA GLU A 295 2.36 -45.10 39.25
C GLU A 295 3.75 -45.43 38.64
N GLN A 296 4.77 -45.77 39.43
CA GLN A 296 6.07 -46.15 38.84
C GLN A 296 5.93 -47.37 37.94
N PRO A 297 6.40 -47.32 36.71
CA PRO A 297 6.61 -48.55 35.94
C PRO A 297 7.65 -49.40 36.68
N VAL A 298 7.32 -50.68 36.85
CA VAL A 298 8.29 -51.69 37.35
C VAL A 298 9.55 -51.56 36.49
N PRO A 299 10.75 -51.41 37.07
CA PRO A 299 11.97 -51.36 36.26
C PRO A 299 12.03 -52.67 35.49
N GLU A 300 12.03 -52.60 34.17
CA GLU A 300 12.43 -53.72 33.31
C GLU A 300 13.87 -54.04 33.70
N ASN A 301 14.02 -55.13 34.43
CA ASN A 301 15.32 -55.74 34.71
C ASN A 301 15.98 -56.07 33.38
N GLY A 302 17.02 -55.34 33.06
CA GLY A 302 17.84 -55.53 31.89
C GLY A 302 18.35 -56.96 31.77
N LYS A 303 18.22 -57.48 30.57
CA LYS A 303 19.14 -58.48 30.04
C LYS A 303 20.18 -57.77 29.18
#